data_ae981f60e5ae8212e17e3d90f1ab2621
#
_entry.id   ae981f60e5ae8212e17e3d90f1ab2621
#
_cell.length_a   1.000
_cell.length_b   1.000
_cell.length_c   1.000
_cell.angle_alpha   90.00
_cell.angle_beta   90.00
_cell.angle_gamma   90.00
#
_symmetry.space_group_name_H-M   'P 1'
#
loop_
_entity.id
_entity.type
_entity.pdbx_description
1 polymer ?
#
loop_
_entity_poly.entity_id
_entity_poly.type
_entity_poly.pdbx_seq_one_letter_code
_entity_poly.pdbx_strand_id
1 'polypeptide(L)'
;MKNYKAISTWILLSVFGTVPVFAAGTNDVFGVWGSLTLQGDFTALSPSLDKLHWQIMNQSRTRDDSSKGTRFSENLLFSQVGYQATEHASFWLGYVHDWIHPLNKPAFQESRPYQDFLWKQNFDEFKFMARSRFEQRINQTTGNVGYRARQLLQLSHPLPFANGLSAYLGDEVLFYVNNTTFGKQGFSENRIFSGLSYDFTKHVGMDLGYMGQYVDNKSGNNLFTHNIQANLRFTF
;
A
#
# COMPACT_ATOMS: atom_id res chain seq x y z
N MET A 1 27.92 37.43 -1.37
CA MET A 1 27.32 36.12 -1.03
C MET A 1 25.87 36.38 -0.71
N LYS A 2 24.96 36.05 -1.63
CA LYS A 2 23.49 36.30 -1.49
C LYS A 2 22.80 35.03 -1.02
N ASN A 3 22.06 35.18 0.07
CA ASN A 3 21.27 34.13 0.74
C ASN A 3 20.10 33.68 -0.15
N TYR A 4 20.14 32.45 -0.64
CA TYR A 4 19.02 31.78 -1.34
C TYR A 4 18.37 30.70 -0.46
N LYS A 5 18.08 30.98 0.81
CA LYS A 5 17.46 30.00 1.72
C LYS A 5 15.96 30.19 1.99
N ALA A 6 15.25 31.05 1.24
CA ALA A 6 13.89 31.43 1.65
C ALA A 6 12.76 31.10 0.64
N ILE A 7 13.00 30.35 -0.43
CA ILE A 7 11.94 30.15 -1.47
C ILE A 7 11.39 28.71 -1.54
N SER A 8 11.97 27.74 -0.83
CA SER A 8 11.57 26.32 -1.01
C SER A 8 10.40 25.82 -0.14
N THR A 9 9.87 26.63 0.78
CA THR A 9 8.88 26.12 1.77
C THR A 9 7.41 26.24 1.33
N TRP A 10 7.09 26.92 0.23
CA TRP A 10 5.70 27.21 -0.12
C TRP A 10 5.11 26.43 -1.30
N ILE A 11 5.90 25.62 -2.00
CA ILE A 11 5.41 24.88 -3.20
C ILE A 11 4.79 23.53 -2.85
N LEU A 12 5.04 22.98 -1.68
CA LEU A 12 4.54 21.64 -1.31
C LEU A 12 3.09 21.62 -0.80
N LEU A 13 2.49 22.76 -0.47
CA LEU A 13 1.13 22.81 0.10
C LEU A 13 0.00 22.92 -0.93
N SER A 14 0.29 23.14 -2.19
CA SER A 14 -0.76 23.37 -3.22
C SER A 14 -1.16 22.15 -4.05
N VAL A 15 -0.48 21.00 -3.93
CA VAL A 15 -0.75 19.82 -4.75
C VAL A 15 -1.77 18.86 -4.09
N PHE A 16 -2.03 18.96 -2.79
CA PHE A 16 -2.90 18.04 -2.05
C PHE A 16 -4.23 18.66 -1.59
N GLY A 17 -4.65 19.74 -2.20
CA GLY A 17 -5.84 20.50 -1.79
C GLY A 17 -7.20 20.02 -2.34
N THR A 18 -7.33 18.80 -2.86
CA THR A 18 -8.65 18.22 -3.15
C THR A 18 -9.07 17.34 -1.98
N VAL A 19 -9.62 17.98 -0.94
CA VAL A 19 -10.46 17.24 0.01
C VAL A 19 -11.57 16.61 -0.83
N PRO A 20 -11.74 15.26 -0.83
CA PRO A 20 -12.86 14.66 -1.53
C PRO A 20 -14.14 15.26 -0.94
N VAL A 21 -14.89 16.00 -1.75
CA VAL A 21 -16.25 16.37 -1.40
C VAL A 21 -17.03 15.08 -1.37
N PHE A 22 -17.34 14.59 -0.18
CA PHE A 22 -18.17 13.40 0.00
C PHE A 22 -19.53 13.66 -0.63
N ALA A 23 -19.79 13.00 -1.76
CA ALA A 23 -21.12 13.01 -2.36
C ALA A 23 -22.10 12.32 -1.41
N ALA A 24 -23.34 12.78 -1.36
CA ALA A 24 -24.42 12.13 -0.64
C ALA A 24 -24.45 10.62 -1.02
N GLY A 25 -24.43 9.72 -0.01
CA GLY A 25 -24.39 8.27 -0.23
C GLY A 25 -23.03 7.59 0.02
N THR A 26 -22.12 8.22 0.76
CA THR A 26 -20.89 7.57 1.24
C THR A 26 -21.08 7.07 2.68
N ASN A 27 -20.72 5.82 2.93
CA ASN A 27 -20.69 5.24 4.27
C ASN A 27 -19.27 5.36 4.85
N ASP A 28 -19.15 5.89 6.07
CA ASP A 28 -17.89 5.97 6.80
C ASP A 28 -17.70 4.75 7.69
N VAL A 29 -16.50 4.20 7.70
CA VAL A 29 -16.15 2.96 8.41
C VAL A 29 -14.76 3.06 8.99
N PHE A 30 -14.54 2.50 10.18
CA PHE A 30 -13.23 2.41 10.81
C PHE A 30 -12.62 1.01 10.64
N GLY A 31 -11.28 0.96 10.61
CA GLY A 31 -10.54 -0.29 10.56
C GLY A 31 -9.11 -0.15 11.08
N VAL A 32 -8.48 -1.29 11.28
CA VAL A 32 -7.06 -1.41 11.61
C VAL A 32 -6.43 -2.39 10.65
N TRP A 33 -5.29 -2.02 10.07
CA TRP A 33 -4.47 -2.85 9.21
C TRP A 33 -3.12 -3.12 9.89
N GLY A 34 -2.96 -4.32 10.43
CA GLY A 34 -1.72 -4.75 11.02
C GLY A 34 -0.94 -5.64 10.06
N SER A 35 0.38 -5.47 9.96
CA SER A 35 1.21 -6.32 9.11
C SER A 35 2.57 -6.64 9.73
N LEU A 36 3.07 -7.82 9.36
CA LEU A 36 4.43 -8.28 9.62
C LEU A 36 5.10 -8.52 8.28
N THR A 37 6.22 -7.86 8.05
CA THR A 37 7.01 -7.97 6.81
C THR A 37 8.38 -8.57 7.12
N LEU A 38 8.73 -9.63 6.42
CA LEU A 38 10.07 -10.23 6.35
C LEU A 38 10.62 -9.96 4.97
N GLN A 39 11.83 -9.45 4.86
CA GLN A 39 12.45 -9.14 3.57
C GLN A 39 13.96 -9.29 3.63
N GLY A 40 14.57 -9.48 2.47
CA GLY A 40 16.01 -9.61 2.36
C GLY A 40 16.46 -9.79 0.92
N ASP A 41 17.71 -10.12 0.76
CA ASP A 41 18.31 -10.50 -0.51
C ASP A 41 18.75 -11.98 -0.49
N PHE A 42 19.32 -12.44 -1.61
CA PHE A 42 19.81 -13.81 -1.74
C PHE A 42 21.34 -13.92 -1.63
N THR A 43 22.02 -12.90 -1.12
CA THR A 43 23.50 -12.88 -0.98
C THR A 43 24.00 -13.98 -0.04
N ALA A 44 23.20 -14.39 0.95
CA ALA A 44 23.50 -15.52 1.83
C ALA A 44 23.62 -16.85 1.09
N LEU A 45 22.98 -17.02 -0.08
CA LEU A 45 23.10 -18.20 -0.95
C LEU A 45 24.29 -18.06 -1.91
N SER A 46 24.47 -16.88 -2.50
CA SER A 46 25.61 -16.56 -3.36
C SER A 46 25.78 -15.05 -3.48
N PRO A 47 27.02 -14.52 -3.40
CA PRO A 47 27.29 -13.10 -3.62
C PRO A 47 26.84 -12.58 -5.00
N SER A 48 26.75 -13.46 -6.01
CA SER A 48 26.27 -13.07 -7.34
C SER A 48 24.77 -12.81 -7.43
N LEU A 49 24.02 -13.11 -6.37
CA LEU A 49 22.57 -12.91 -6.28
C LEU A 49 22.20 -11.60 -5.54
N ASP A 50 23.13 -10.67 -5.41
CA ASP A 50 22.98 -9.37 -4.74
C ASP A 50 21.82 -8.51 -5.27
N LYS A 51 21.46 -8.70 -6.56
CA LYS A 51 20.34 -8.01 -7.21
C LYS A 51 18.99 -8.71 -7.05
N LEU A 52 18.96 -9.91 -6.49
CA LEU A 52 17.73 -10.62 -6.21
C LEU A 52 17.29 -10.39 -4.76
N HIS A 53 16.02 -9.99 -4.63
CA HIS A 53 15.41 -9.70 -3.34
C HIS A 53 14.15 -10.53 -3.14
N TRP A 54 13.79 -10.74 -1.89
CA TRP A 54 12.55 -11.42 -1.53
C TRP A 54 11.80 -10.65 -0.46
N GLN A 55 10.47 -10.82 -0.43
CA GLN A 55 9.64 -10.29 0.64
C GLN A 55 8.46 -11.21 0.88
N ILE A 56 8.16 -11.43 2.15
CA ILE A 56 6.94 -12.09 2.63
C ILE A 56 6.29 -11.13 3.62
N MET A 57 4.98 -10.89 3.45
CA MET A 57 4.22 -10.04 4.35
C MET A 57 2.88 -10.71 4.67
N ASN A 58 2.57 -10.81 5.95
CA ASN A 58 1.21 -11.13 6.39
C ASN A 58 0.53 -9.84 6.86
N GLN A 59 -0.66 -9.57 6.35
CA GLN A 59 -1.47 -8.42 6.73
C GLN A 59 -2.85 -8.85 7.17
N SER A 60 -3.26 -8.46 8.38
CA SER A 60 -4.60 -8.64 8.91
C SER A 60 -5.33 -7.32 8.95
N ARG A 61 -6.62 -7.35 8.59
CA ARG A 61 -7.49 -6.17 8.55
C ARG A 61 -8.73 -6.39 9.37
N THR A 62 -9.13 -5.35 10.08
CA THR A 62 -10.42 -5.29 10.76
C THR A 62 -11.30 -4.23 10.14
N ARG A 63 -12.60 -4.28 10.44
CA ARG A 63 -13.58 -3.32 9.97
C ARG A 63 -14.72 -3.18 10.97
N ASP A 64 -15.11 -1.96 11.22
CA ASP A 64 -16.20 -1.59 12.12
C ASP A 64 -17.28 -0.83 11.33
N ASP A 65 -18.15 -1.57 10.64
CA ASP A 65 -19.23 -1.03 9.80
C ASP A 65 -20.60 -1.62 10.17
N SER A 66 -20.73 -2.12 11.38
CA SER A 66 -21.95 -2.73 11.83
C SER A 66 -22.29 -2.44 13.29
N SER A 67 -23.55 -2.64 13.64
CA SER A 67 -24.00 -2.62 15.05
C SER A 67 -23.32 -3.67 15.96
N LYS A 68 -22.52 -4.56 15.37
CA LYS A 68 -21.77 -5.60 16.09
C LYS A 68 -20.32 -5.22 16.41
N GLY A 69 -19.90 -3.98 16.07
CA GLY A 69 -18.57 -3.46 16.33
C GLY A 69 -17.48 -4.00 15.41
N THR A 70 -16.23 -3.77 15.80
CA THR A 70 -15.05 -4.13 15.01
C THR A 70 -14.93 -5.64 14.83
N ARG A 71 -14.75 -6.07 13.58
CA ARG A 71 -14.57 -7.47 13.20
C ARG A 71 -13.41 -7.67 12.25
N PHE A 72 -12.81 -8.85 12.32
CA PHE A 72 -11.86 -9.31 11.33
C PHE A 72 -12.51 -9.39 9.94
N SER A 73 -11.88 -8.79 8.93
CA SER A 73 -12.42 -8.70 7.56
C SER A 73 -11.57 -9.42 6.53
N GLU A 74 -10.27 -9.36 6.65
CA GLU A 74 -9.34 -9.93 5.66
C GLU A 74 -8.02 -10.35 6.32
N ASN A 75 -7.42 -11.43 5.79
CA ASN A 75 -6.02 -11.75 5.99
C ASN A 75 -5.36 -11.99 4.64
N LEU A 76 -4.24 -11.33 4.41
CA LEU A 76 -3.49 -11.40 3.17
C LEU A 76 -2.08 -11.90 3.44
N LEU A 77 -1.70 -12.97 2.76
CA LEU A 77 -0.31 -13.43 2.73
C LEU A 77 0.29 -13.07 1.37
N PHE A 78 1.24 -12.16 1.39
CA PHE A 78 2.02 -11.73 0.24
C PHE A 78 3.34 -12.49 0.20
N SER A 79 3.75 -12.91 -0.97
CA SER A 79 5.10 -13.40 -1.25
C SER A 79 5.57 -12.85 -2.60
N GLN A 80 6.80 -12.37 -2.67
CA GLN A 80 7.35 -11.82 -3.90
C GLN A 80 8.86 -11.97 -3.98
N VAL A 81 9.34 -12.05 -5.23
CA VAL A 81 10.76 -11.99 -5.58
C VAL A 81 10.97 -10.85 -6.55
N GLY A 82 12.03 -10.08 -6.36
CA GLY A 82 12.36 -8.91 -7.16
C GLY A 82 13.77 -8.95 -7.71
N TYR A 83 13.97 -8.27 -8.82
CA TYR A 83 15.26 -8.04 -9.44
C TYR A 83 15.56 -6.55 -9.53
N GLN A 84 16.67 -6.13 -8.93
CA GLN A 84 17.17 -4.75 -9.00
C GLN A 84 17.88 -4.53 -10.33
N ALA A 85 17.19 -3.92 -11.29
CA ALA A 85 17.70 -3.71 -12.64
C ALA A 85 18.70 -2.54 -12.70
N THR A 86 18.43 -1.45 -11.97
CA THR A 86 19.31 -0.28 -11.83
C THR A 86 19.32 0.18 -10.37
N GLU A 87 20.11 1.20 -10.01
CA GLU A 87 20.08 1.81 -8.67
C GLU A 87 18.70 2.35 -8.26
N HIS A 88 17.84 2.68 -9.24
CA HIS A 88 16.52 3.24 -9.01
C HIS A 88 15.37 2.30 -9.31
N ALA A 89 15.54 1.36 -10.25
CA ALA A 89 14.46 0.55 -10.81
C ALA A 89 14.56 -0.92 -10.43
N SER A 90 13.45 -1.50 -9.99
CA SER A 90 13.33 -2.94 -9.77
C SER A 90 12.00 -3.48 -10.29
N PHE A 91 12.01 -4.76 -10.70
CA PHE A 91 10.85 -5.52 -11.13
C PHE A 91 10.58 -6.64 -10.15
N TRP A 92 9.29 -6.87 -9.85
CA TRP A 92 8.88 -7.87 -8.88
C TRP A 92 7.78 -8.74 -9.45
N LEU A 93 7.86 -10.01 -9.15
CA LEU A 93 6.79 -10.98 -9.36
C LEU A 93 6.31 -11.44 -8.00
N GLY A 94 5.01 -11.39 -7.79
CA GLY A 94 4.44 -11.73 -6.50
C GLY A 94 3.11 -12.45 -6.59
N TYR A 95 2.73 -12.97 -5.44
CA TYR A 95 1.47 -13.65 -5.21
C TYR A 95 0.88 -13.24 -3.87
N VAL A 96 -0.44 -13.03 -3.85
CA VAL A 96 -1.22 -12.86 -2.63
C VAL A 96 -2.22 -13.98 -2.53
N HIS A 97 -2.27 -14.62 -1.37
CA HIS A 97 -3.44 -15.38 -0.95
C HIS A 97 -4.25 -14.52 0.02
N ASP A 98 -5.52 -14.32 -0.28
CA ASP A 98 -6.40 -13.43 0.49
C ASP A 98 -7.61 -14.22 1.01
N TRP A 99 -7.73 -14.29 2.35
CA TRP A 99 -8.88 -14.85 3.06
C TRP A 99 -9.84 -13.72 3.41
N ILE A 100 -10.96 -13.64 2.70
CA ILE A 100 -11.92 -12.55 2.81
C ILE A 100 -13.13 -13.00 3.63
N HIS A 101 -13.46 -12.23 4.66
CA HIS A 101 -14.60 -12.46 5.55
C HIS A 101 -15.54 -11.24 5.48
N PRO A 102 -16.38 -11.15 4.44
CA PRO A 102 -17.32 -10.04 4.32
C PRO A 102 -18.33 -10.07 5.47
N LEU A 103 -18.80 -8.91 5.92
CA LEU A 103 -19.64 -8.82 7.11
C LEU A 103 -20.99 -9.51 7.00
N ASN A 104 -21.56 -9.53 5.81
CA ASN A 104 -22.92 -10.04 5.56
C ASN A 104 -22.99 -11.03 4.37
N LYS A 105 -21.86 -11.66 4.03
CA LYS A 105 -21.76 -12.63 2.94
C LYS A 105 -20.89 -13.80 3.38
N PRO A 106 -21.01 -14.97 2.75
CA PRO A 106 -20.09 -16.09 2.99
C PRO A 106 -18.63 -15.68 2.76
N ALA A 107 -17.75 -16.23 3.57
CA ALA A 107 -16.29 -16.08 3.38
C ALA A 107 -15.87 -16.74 2.07
N PHE A 108 -14.87 -16.17 1.43
CA PHE A 108 -14.26 -16.72 0.22
C PHE A 108 -12.76 -16.45 0.19
N GLN A 109 -12.07 -17.11 -0.72
CA GLN A 109 -10.64 -16.95 -0.90
C GLN A 109 -10.36 -16.41 -2.29
N GLU A 110 -9.27 -15.64 -2.38
CA GLU A 110 -8.78 -15.04 -3.61
C GLU A 110 -7.31 -15.36 -3.82
N SER A 111 -6.97 -15.80 -5.02
CA SER A 111 -5.59 -15.86 -5.51
C SER A 111 -5.29 -14.61 -6.32
N ARG A 112 -4.12 -13.99 -6.06
CA ARG A 112 -3.77 -12.73 -6.71
C ARG A 112 -2.31 -12.71 -7.13
N PRO A 113 -1.94 -13.33 -8.26
CA PRO A 113 -0.65 -13.08 -8.88
C PRO A 113 -0.55 -11.62 -9.34
N TYR A 114 0.66 -11.03 -9.25
CA TYR A 114 0.89 -9.65 -9.64
C TYR A 114 2.32 -9.40 -10.12
N GLN A 115 2.49 -8.32 -10.85
CA GLN A 115 3.76 -7.78 -11.32
C GLN A 115 3.88 -6.33 -10.84
N ASP A 116 5.05 -5.97 -10.29
CA ASP A 116 5.38 -4.60 -9.90
C ASP A 116 6.56 -4.09 -10.69
N PHE A 117 6.47 -2.84 -11.08
CA PHE A 117 7.60 -1.98 -11.39
C PHE A 117 7.74 -0.97 -10.25
N LEU A 118 8.91 -0.91 -9.63
CA LEU A 118 9.20 -0.03 -8.52
C LEU A 118 10.33 0.91 -8.90
N TRP A 119 10.09 2.20 -8.75
CA TRP A 119 11.09 3.26 -8.91
C TRP A 119 11.34 3.94 -7.58
N LYS A 120 12.61 4.08 -7.18
CA LYS A 120 13.02 4.80 -5.98
C LYS A 120 14.08 5.83 -6.34
N GLN A 121 13.90 7.06 -5.85
CA GLN A 121 14.85 8.15 -6.05
C GLN A 121 15.07 8.87 -4.73
N ASN A 122 16.34 9.04 -4.35
CA ASN A 122 16.71 9.87 -3.22
C ASN A 122 17.04 11.28 -3.74
N PHE A 123 16.43 12.27 -3.13
CA PHE A 123 16.79 13.67 -3.22
C PHE A 123 17.45 14.07 -1.90
N ASP A 124 18.08 15.24 -1.79
CA ASP A 124 18.84 15.65 -0.59
C ASP A 124 18.05 15.47 0.72
N GLU A 125 16.79 15.88 0.73
CA GLU A 125 15.94 15.86 1.92
C GLU A 125 14.77 14.85 1.81
N PHE A 126 14.50 14.28 0.63
CA PHE A 126 13.35 13.45 0.39
C PHE A 126 13.72 12.15 -0.30
N LYS A 127 12.98 11.09 0.03
CA LYS A 127 12.98 9.83 -0.71
C LYS A 127 11.64 9.70 -1.43
N PHE A 128 11.69 9.59 -2.74
CA PHE A 128 10.53 9.36 -3.57
C PHE A 128 10.43 7.88 -3.94
N MET A 129 9.22 7.35 -3.94
CA MET A 129 8.91 6.01 -4.43
C MET A 129 7.67 6.06 -5.32
N ALA A 130 7.77 5.43 -6.50
CA ALA A 130 6.65 5.12 -7.36
C ALA A 130 6.55 3.62 -7.57
N ARG A 131 5.35 3.06 -7.47
CA ARG A 131 5.10 1.65 -7.76
C ARG A 131 3.92 1.53 -8.72
N SER A 132 4.15 0.93 -9.88
CA SER A 132 3.09 0.51 -10.79
C SER A 132 2.89 -0.99 -10.63
N ARG A 133 1.66 -1.41 -10.30
CA ARG A 133 1.29 -2.83 -10.12
C ARG A 133 0.20 -3.21 -11.10
N PHE A 134 0.37 -4.36 -11.72
CA PHE A 134 -0.70 -5.06 -12.42
C PHE A 134 -1.00 -6.37 -11.70
N GLU A 135 -2.26 -6.61 -11.35
CA GLU A 135 -2.66 -7.81 -10.59
C GLU A 135 -3.87 -8.50 -11.22
N GLN A 136 -3.88 -9.83 -11.12
CA GLN A 136 -4.97 -10.70 -11.52
C GLN A 136 -5.67 -11.18 -10.24
N ARG A 137 -6.91 -10.78 -10.03
CA ARG A 137 -7.73 -11.20 -8.90
C ARG A 137 -8.60 -12.38 -9.30
N ILE A 138 -8.39 -13.54 -8.70
CA ILE A 138 -9.07 -14.78 -9.05
C ILE A 138 -9.87 -15.22 -7.83
N ASN A 139 -11.19 -15.15 -7.92
CA ASN A 139 -12.09 -15.72 -6.90
C ASN A 139 -12.03 -17.25 -6.98
N GLN A 140 -11.54 -17.90 -5.93
CA GLN A 140 -11.34 -19.35 -5.92
C GLN A 140 -12.66 -20.16 -5.93
N THR A 141 -13.76 -19.55 -5.47
CA THR A 141 -15.05 -20.21 -5.45
C THR A 141 -15.75 -20.17 -6.81
N THR A 142 -15.65 -19.05 -7.52
CA THR A 142 -16.39 -18.83 -8.77
C THR A 142 -15.54 -18.92 -10.03
N GLY A 143 -14.20 -18.89 -9.89
CA GLY A 143 -13.27 -18.81 -11.00
C GLY A 143 -13.23 -17.44 -11.72
N ASN A 144 -14.02 -16.45 -11.27
CA ASN A 144 -14.05 -15.12 -11.89
C ASN A 144 -12.69 -14.43 -11.75
N VAL A 145 -12.24 -13.80 -12.86
CA VAL A 145 -10.98 -13.10 -12.94
C VAL A 145 -11.19 -11.60 -13.16
N GLY A 146 -10.61 -10.80 -12.29
CA GLY A 146 -10.51 -9.34 -12.42
C GLY A 146 -9.08 -8.89 -12.63
N TYR A 147 -8.85 -8.04 -13.63
CA TYR A 147 -7.56 -7.41 -13.86
C TYR A 147 -7.57 -6.00 -13.27
N ARG A 148 -6.55 -5.68 -12.44
CA ARG A 148 -6.48 -4.39 -11.76
C ARG A 148 -5.10 -3.77 -11.91
N ALA A 149 -5.07 -2.51 -12.35
CA ALA A 149 -3.88 -1.67 -12.35
C ALA A 149 -3.87 -0.78 -11.11
N ARG A 150 -2.69 -0.56 -10.54
CA ARG A 150 -2.51 0.29 -9.36
C ARG A 150 -1.29 1.18 -9.57
N GLN A 151 -1.41 2.44 -9.20
CA GLN A 151 -0.31 3.38 -9.18
C GLN A 151 -0.18 3.98 -7.80
N LEU A 152 0.97 3.79 -7.16
CA LEU A 152 1.32 4.36 -5.88
C LEU A 152 2.45 5.37 -6.06
N LEU A 153 2.32 6.51 -5.40
CA LEU A 153 3.36 7.52 -5.23
C LEU A 153 3.54 7.78 -3.74
N GLN A 154 4.78 7.84 -3.27
CA GLN A 154 5.10 8.12 -1.88
C GLN A 154 6.31 9.04 -1.76
N LEU A 155 6.23 9.98 -0.84
CA LEU A 155 7.35 10.79 -0.37
C LEU A 155 7.64 10.45 1.08
N SER A 156 8.92 10.38 1.44
CA SER A 156 9.37 10.24 2.82
C SER A 156 10.45 11.26 3.11
N HIS A 157 10.44 11.79 4.34
CA HIS A 157 11.41 12.78 4.81
C HIS A 157 11.98 12.33 6.16
N PRO A 158 13.33 12.16 6.29
CA PRO A 158 13.97 11.92 7.57
C PRO A 158 13.73 13.07 8.53
N LEU A 159 13.41 12.79 9.78
CA LEU A 159 13.18 13.80 10.80
C LEU A 159 14.48 14.02 11.61
N PRO A 160 15.11 15.21 11.53
CA PRO A 160 16.48 15.42 12.02
C PRO A 160 16.60 15.38 13.55
N PHE A 161 15.48 15.47 14.27
CA PHE A 161 15.47 15.44 15.74
C PHE A 161 15.49 14.02 16.32
N ALA A 162 15.32 12.97 15.52
CA ALA A 162 15.34 11.58 15.97
C ALA A 162 15.96 10.66 14.89
N ASN A 163 17.13 10.09 15.20
CA ASN A 163 17.78 9.16 14.29
C ASN A 163 16.90 7.93 14.02
N GLY A 164 16.81 7.55 12.75
CA GLY A 164 15.96 6.42 12.31
C GLY A 164 14.50 6.76 12.12
N LEU A 165 14.05 7.97 12.50
CA LEU A 165 12.67 8.40 12.32
C LEU A 165 12.49 9.15 11.00
N SER A 166 11.44 8.80 10.26
CA SER A 166 11.02 9.47 9.04
C SER A 166 9.51 9.66 9.03
N ALA A 167 9.04 10.75 8.44
CA ALA A 167 7.63 10.92 8.09
C ALA A 167 7.41 10.50 6.63
N TYR A 168 6.22 9.97 6.32
CA TYR A 168 5.83 9.64 4.95
C TYR A 168 4.42 10.10 4.64
N LEU A 169 4.19 10.35 3.35
CA LEU A 169 2.89 10.66 2.76
C LEU A 169 2.81 9.98 1.40
N GLY A 170 1.67 9.40 1.05
CA GLY A 170 1.48 8.77 -0.23
C GLY A 170 0.03 8.70 -0.68
N ASP A 171 -0.13 8.40 -1.96
CA ASP A 171 -1.38 8.21 -2.64
C ASP A 171 -1.31 6.97 -3.53
N GLU A 172 -2.34 6.15 -3.52
CA GLU A 172 -2.47 4.99 -4.39
C GLU A 172 -3.84 4.99 -5.07
N VAL A 173 -3.83 4.95 -6.39
CA VAL A 173 -5.04 4.88 -7.22
C VAL A 173 -5.16 3.50 -7.86
N LEU A 174 -6.39 2.97 -7.88
CA LEU A 174 -6.68 1.62 -8.37
C LEU A 174 -7.76 1.66 -9.46
N PHE A 175 -7.54 0.90 -10.54
CA PHE A 175 -8.44 0.82 -11.69
C PHE A 175 -8.66 -0.64 -12.10
N TYR A 176 -9.92 -1.03 -12.30
CA TYR A 176 -10.21 -2.28 -13.01
C TYR A 176 -10.10 -2.12 -14.52
N VAL A 177 -9.41 -3.06 -15.17
CA VAL A 177 -9.21 -3.09 -16.63
C VAL A 177 -10.38 -3.76 -17.34
N ASN A 178 -11.13 -4.63 -16.63
CA ASN A 178 -12.30 -5.32 -17.13
C ASN A 178 -13.47 -5.28 -16.13
N ASN A 179 -14.67 -5.54 -16.62
CA ASN A 179 -15.82 -5.80 -15.74
C ASN A 179 -15.68 -7.17 -15.08
N THR A 180 -15.93 -7.24 -13.77
CA THR A 180 -15.73 -8.45 -12.97
C THR A 180 -16.66 -8.43 -11.75
N THR A 181 -16.78 -9.55 -11.04
CA THR A 181 -17.50 -9.62 -9.77
C THR A 181 -16.84 -8.80 -8.65
N PHE A 182 -15.55 -8.44 -8.78
CA PHE A 182 -14.85 -7.56 -7.83
C PHE A 182 -15.16 -6.07 -8.04
N GLY A 183 -15.57 -5.67 -9.24
CA GLY A 183 -15.86 -4.28 -9.60
C GLY A 183 -16.05 -4.08 -11.09
N LYS A 184 -16.57 -2.92 -11.46
CA LYS A 184 -16.71 -2.50 -12.85
C LYS A 184 -15.42 -1.88 -13.37
N GLN A 185 -15.20 -1.96 -14.68
CA GLN A 185 -14.08 -1.31 -15.37
C GLN A 185 -14.02 0.19 -15.05
N GLY A 186 -12.81 0.70 -14.91
CA GLY A 186 -12.51 2.10 -14.60
C GLY A 186 -12.00 2.27 -13.17
N PHE A 187 -12.05 3.51 -12.68
CA PHE A 187 -11.66 3.86 -11.32
C PHE A 187 -12.43 3.03 -10.29
N SER A 188 -11.74 2.50 -9.30
CA SER A 188 -12.35 1.67 -8.27
C SER A 188 -12.03 2.11 -6.85
N GLU A 189 -10.86 2.68 -6.64
CA GLU A 189 -10.38 2.95 -5.29
C GLU A 189 -9.27 4.00 -5.30
N ASN A 190 -9.24 4.83 -4.26
CA ASN A 190 -8.12 5.72 -3.95
C ASN A 190 -7.76 5.57 -2.46
N ARG A 191 -6.46 5.58 -2.17
CA ARG A 191 -5.90 5.51 -0.82
C ARG A 191 -4.92 6.63 -0.60
N ILE A 192 -5.22 7.52 0.34
CA ILE A 192 -4.28 8.53 0.82
C ILE A 192 -3.79 8.08 2.19
N PHE A 193 -2.48 8.05 2.39
CA PHE A 193 -1.91 7.59 3.65
C PHE A 193 -0.74 8.46 4.09
N SER A 194 -0.57 8.55 5.39
CA SER A 194 0.54 9.27 6.01
C SER A 194 0.90 8.63 7.35
N GLY A 195 2.15 8.82 7.78
CA GLY A 195 2.58 8.24 9.03
C GLY A 195 4.05 8.49 9.33
N LEU A 196 4.51 7.75 10.32
CA LEU A 196 5.90 7.72 10.77
C LEU A 196 6.49 6.33 10.55
N SER A 197 7.73 6.29 10.11
CA SER A 197 8.55 5.09 9.99
C SER A 197 9.72 5.23 10.94
N TYR A 198 9.95 4.23 11.78
CA TYR A 198 11.08 4.22 12.70
C TYR A 198 11.91 2.95 12.53
N ASP A 199 13.19 3.12 12.25
CA ASP A 199 14.16 2.04 12.18
C ASP A 199 14.86 1.91 13.55
N PHE A 200 14.46 0.92 14.36
CA PHE A 200 15.08 0.59 15.66
C PHE A 200 16.53 0.15 15.50
N THR A 201 16.76 -0.64 14.45
CA THR A 201 18.08 -1.12 14.04
C THR A 201 18.11 -1.22 12.51
N LYS A 202 19.28 -1.58 11.93
CA LYS A 202 19.37 -1.89 10.49
C LYS A 202 18.50 -3.09 10.05
N HIS A 203 18.05 -3.89 11.00
CA HIS A 203 17.27 -5.11 10.75
C HIS A 203 15.80 -5.03 11.16
N VAL A 204 15.44 -4.10 12.04
CA VAL A 204 14.09 -4.02 12.60
C VAL A 204 13.57 -2.60 12.47
N GLY A 205 12.42 -2.45 11.85
CA GLY A 205 11.71 -1.19 11.71
C GLY A 205 10.21 -1.35 11.89
N MET A 206 9.54 -0.23 12.16
CA MET A 206 8.09 -0.17 12.33
C MET A 206 7.54 1.07 11.62
N ASP A 207 6.40 0.89 10.95
CA ASP A 207 5.62 1.99 10.40
C ASP A 207 4.30 2.09 11.15
N LEU A 208 3.93 3.31 11.53
CA LEU A 208 2.64 3.61 12.14
C LEU A 208 2.02 4.79 11.39
N GLY A 209 0.78 4.65 10.94
CA GLY A 209 0.14 5.68 10.15
C GLY A 209 -1.36 5.59 10.07
N TYR A 210 -1.92 6.52 9.33
CA TYR A 210 -3.32 6.59 8.95
C TYR A 210 -3.47 6.42 7.45
N MET A 211 -4.54 5.75 7.02
CA MET A 211 -4.95 5.64 5.63
C MET A 211 -6.45 5.91 5.49
N GLY A 212 -6.79 6.93 4.72
CA GLY A 212 -8.13 7.14 4.19
C GLY A 212 -8.27 6.36 2.89
N GLN A 213 -9.25 5.47 2.80
CA GLN A 213 -9.52 4.69 1.60
C GLN A 213 -10.93 4.98 1.10
N TYR A 214 -11.03 5.51 -0.11
CA TYR A 214 -12.28 5.68 -0.83
C TYR A 214 -12.48 4.52 -1.80
N VAL A 215 -13.64 3.86 -1.74
CA VAL A 215 -14.03 2.79 -2.65
C VAL A 215 -15.26 3.23 -3.43
N ASP A 216 -15.14 3.30 -4.76
CA ASP A 216 -16.23 3.61 -5.68
C ASP A 216 -17.09 2.34 -5.90
N ASN A 217 -18.21 2.28 -5.22
CA ASN A 217 -19.15 1.18 -5.37
C ASN A 217 -20.18 1.51 -6.47
N LYS A 218 -19.94 1.02 -7.68
CA LYS A 218 -20.80 1.27 -8.86
C LYS A 218 -22.25 0.75 -8.75
N SER A 219 -22.57 0.02 -7.69
CA SER A 219 -23.89 -0.60 -7.50
C SER A 219 -24.58 -0.26 -6.18
N GLY A 220 -24.04 0.70 -5.43
CA GLY A 220 -24.56 1.11 -4.12
C GLY A 220 -23.88 2.36 -3.61
N ASN A 221 -24.01 2.59 -2.31
CA ASN A 221 -23.30 3.70 -1.67
C ASN A 221 -21.79 3.47 -1.72
N ASN A 222 -21.04 4.52 -2.00
CA ASN A 222 -19.60 4.51 -1.89
C ASN A 222 -19.17 4.27 -0.45
N LEU A 223 -17.94 3.79 -0.28
CA LEU A 223 -17.40 3.52 1.05
C LEU A 223 -16.16 4.38 1.27
N PHE A 224 -16.10 5.03 2.42
CA PHE A 224 -14.87 5.63 2.92
C PHE A 224 -14.44 4.91 4.19
N THR A 225 -13.18 4.44 4.24
CA THR A 225 -12.66 3.77 5.42
C THR A 225 -11.52 4.57 6.03
N HIS A 226 -11.58 4.75 7.34
CA HIS A 226 -10.54 5.33 8.16
C HIS A 226 -9.72 4.20 8.78
N ASN A 227 -8.47 4.03 8.39
CA ASN A 227 -7.68 2.90 8.84
C ASN A 227 -6.43 3.37 9.59
N ILE A 228 -6.22 2.83 10.78
CA ILE A 228 -4.91 2.87 11.42
C ILE A 228 -4.07 1.75 10.83
N GLN A 229 -2.84 2.09 10.44
CA GLN A 229 -1.89 1.14 9.89
C GLN A 229 -0.72 0.94 10.85
N ALA A 230 -0.35 -0.32 11.10
CA ALA A 230 0.85 -0.69 11.82
C ALA A 230 1.57 -1.80 11.05
N ASN A 231 2.84 -1.60 10.71
CA ASN A 231 3.65 -2.60 10.02
C ASN A 231 4.97 -2.78 10.75
N LEU A 232 5.27 -4.01 11.18
CA LEU A 232 6.56 -4.39 11.73
C LEU A 232 7.39 -5.04 10.62
N ARG A 233 8.63 -4.56 10.43
CA ARG A 233 9.54 -5.01 9.36
C ARG A 233 10.80 -5.64 9.94
N PHE A 234 11.18 -6.79 9.36
CA PHE A 234 12.47 -7.43 9.59
C PHE A 234 13.23 -7.54 8.27
N THR A 235 14.48 -7.10 8.26
CA THR A 235 15.37 -7.14 7.09
C THR A 235 16.58 -8.00 7.40
N PHE A 236 16.84 -8.98 6.56
CA PHE A 236 17.91 -9.96 6.69
C PHE A 236 19.04 -9.71 5.71
#